data_e45a3cf356cc78ccf0f4fb2837aa2049
#
_entry.id   e45a3cf356cc78ccf0f4fb2837aa2049
#
_cell.length_a   1.000
_cell.length_b   1.000
_cell.length_c   1.000
_cell.angle_alpha   90.00
_cell.angle_beta   90.00
_cell.angle_gamma   90.00
#
_symmetry.space_group_name_H-M   'P 1'
#
loop_
_entity.id
_entity.type
_entity.pdbx_description
1 polymer ?
#
loop_
_entity_poly.entity_id
_entity_poly.type
_entity_poly.pdbx_seq_one_letter_code
_entity_poly.pdbx_strand_id
1 'polypeptide(L)'
;MIQGDRNDYDYIYSREKLATLAGKKMHGKRNHIARFQDEDDWCYEELNDSNIEECRNMTYTWIKMRAEKWNEEMELEMSVLHEAFDHRKELGLVGGIIRKAGQIVAFSIGEPLNSDTYVVHFEKAFPDMQGAYPMINQQFVLHVCEDYTYVNREEDTGDPGLRKAKMSYYPEILLKKYVAISSDVIFADKDRNREEIHKIWETCFGDEAELVDFYLDKRMTEDNMLLICQDGHAVSMASFLDINVR
;
A
#
# COMPACT_ATOMS: atom_id res chain seq x y z
N MET A 1 -8.03 22.47 -3.61
CA MET A 1 -8.04 21.81 -4.96
C MET A 1 -8.33 20.34 -4.75
N ILE A 2 -9.15 19.72 -5.59
CA ILE A 2 -9.40 18.27 -5.52
C ILE A 2 -8.70 17.65 -6.73
N GLN A 3 -7.79 16.71 -6.49
CA GLN A 3 -7.06 16.00 -7.53
C GLN A 3 -7.36 14.51 -7.42
N GLY A 4 -7.55 13.85 -8.55
CA GLY A 4 -7.71 12.40 -8.63
C GLY A 4 -6.77 11.84 -9.68
N ASP A 5 -6.05 10.79 -9.32
CA ASP A 5 -5.21 10.04 -10.26
C ASP A 5 -5.84 8.67 -10.51
N ARG A 6 -5.80 8.21 -11.77
CA ARG A 6 -6.26 6.85 -12.13
C ARG A 6 -5.41 5.76 -11.45
N ASN A 7 -4.18 6.06 -11.12
CA ASN A 7 -3.24 5.16 -10.47
C ASN A 7 -3.65 4.79 -9.03
N ASP A 8 -4.44 5.68 -8.39
CA ASP A 8 -4.91 5.54 -7.01
C ASP A 8 -6.29 4.88 -6.90
N TYR A 9 -6.93 4.49 -8.02
CA TYR A 9 -8.27 3.90 -7.96
C TYR A 9 -8.23 2.49 -7.42
N ASP A 10 -9.06 2.20 -6.42
CA ASP A 10 -9.20 0.86 -5.88
C ASP A 10 -10.02 -0.04 -6.78
N TYR A 11 -9.63 -1.30 -6.79
CA TYR A 11 -10.28 -2.37 -7.50
C TYR A 11 -11.19 -3.16 -6.55
N ILE A 12 -12.51 -2.94 -6.68
CA ILE A 12 -13.52 -3.62 -5.88
C ILE A 12 -14.14 -4.76 -6.69
N TYR A 13 -14.13 -5.94 -6.14
CA TYR A 13 -14.64 -7.15 -6.78
C TYR A 13 -15.82 -7.72 -6.00
N SER A 14 -16.74 -8.39 -6.69
CA SER A 14 -17.69 -9.27 -6.03
C SER A 14 -16.92 -10.43 -5.39
N ARG A 15 -17.13 -10.65 -4.10
CA ARG A 15 -16.56 -11.77 -3.34
C ARG A 15 -16.92 -13.11 -4.01
N GLU A 16 -18.20 -13.30 -4.39
CA GLU A 16 -18.68 -14.53 -5.03
C GLU A 16 -17.93 -14.80 -6.34
N LYS A 17 -17.69 -13.78 -7.17
CA LYS A 17 -16.94 -13.93 -8.43
C LYS A 17 -15.49 -14.33 -8.20
N LEU A 18 -14.83 -13.78 -7.17
CA LEU A 18 -13.45 -14.18 -6.83
C LEU A 18 -13.40 -15.58 -6.26
N ALA A 19 -14.36 -15.97 -5.42
CA ALA A 19 -14.44 -17.29 -4.81
C ALA A 19 -14.70 -18.40 -5.84
N THR A 20 -15.69 -18.19 -6.72
CA THR A 20 -16.12 -19.21 -7.68
C THR A 20 -15.34 -19.18 -8.99
N LEU A 21 -14.80 -18.01 -9.36
CA LEU A 21 -14.22 -17.74 -10.68
C LEU A 21 -15.16 -18.19 -11.82
N ALA A 22 -16.47 -18.02 -11.61
CA ALA A 22 -17.50 -18.47 -12.55
C ALA A 22 -17.46 -17.72 -13.88
N GLY A 23 -17.95 -18.38 -14.92
CA GLY A 23 -18.13 -17.80 -16.25
C GLY A 23 -16.93 -18.00 -17.19
N LYS A 24 -17.21 -17.74 -18.49
CA LYS A 24 -16.25 -17.96 -19.59
C LYS A 24 -14.99 -17.08 -19.46
N LYS A 25 -15.16 -15.85 -18.98
CA LYS A 25 -14.05 -14.88 -18.84
C LYS A 25 -13.00 -15.32 -17.81
N MET A 26 -13.41 -16.07 -16.79
CA MET A 26 -12.55 -16.57 -15.72
C MET A 26 -11.91 -17.95 -16.02
N HIS A 27 -12.18 -18.52 -17.18
CA HIS A 27 -11.68 -19.85 -17.57
C HIS A 27 -10.14 -19.96 -17.44
N GLY A 28 -9.41 -18.94 -17.86
CA GLY A 28 -7.95 -18.90 -17.72
C GLY A 28 -7.48 -18.98 -16.27
N LYS A 29 -8.17 -18.29 -15.34
CA LYS A 29 -7.84 -18.35 -13.91
C LYS A 29 -8.08 -19.74 -13.34
N ARG A 30 -9.23 -20.35 -13.64
CA ARG A 30 -9.52 -21.74 -13.23
C ARG A 30 -8.48 -22.73 -13.77
N ASN A 31 -8.07 -22.57 -15.03
CA ASN A 31 -7.02 -23.45 -15.60
C ASN A 31 -5.67 -23.30 -14.90
N HIS A 32 -5.30 -22.08 -14.48
CA HIS A 32 -4.08 -21.86 -13.72
C HIS A 32 -4.17 -22.50 -12.33
N ILE A 33 -5.32 -22.41 -11.66
CA ILE A 33 -5.55 -23.05 -10.38
C ILE A 33 -5.54 -24.58 -10.53
N ALA A 34 -6.25 -25.12 -11.52
CA ALA A 34 -6.27 -26.56 -11.77
C ALA A 34 -4.86 -27.14 -11.95
N ARG A 35 -4.02 -26.45 -12.74
CA ARG A 35 -2.61 -26.89 -12.91
C ARG A 35 -1.79 -26.77 -11.63
N PHE A 36 -2.05 -25.78 -10.80
CA PHE A 36 -1.39 -25.67 -9.49
C PHE A 36 -1.76 -26.83 -8.57
N GLN A 37 -3.01 -27.31 -8.66
CA GLN A 37 -3.57 -28.38 -7.86
C GLN A 37 -3.28 -29.79 -8.42
N ASP A 38 -2.79 -29.91 -9.65
CA ASP A 38 -2.52 -31.23 -10.31
C ASP A 38 -1.57 -32.13 -9.50
N GLU A 39 -0.72 -31.53 -8.66
CA GLU A 39 0.07 -32.24 -7.67
C GLU A 39 -0.60 -32.03 -6.31
N ASP A 40 -1.09 -33.08 -5.67
CA ASP A 40 -1.82 -33.08 -4.38
C ASP A 40 -0.93 -32.73 -3.16
N ASP A 41 0.07 -31.88 -3.34
CA ASP A 41 1.07 -31.52 -2.33
C ASP A 41 0.90 -30.08 -1.78
N TRP A 42 -0.27 -29.49 -1.94
CA TRP A 42 -0.58 -28.16 -1.47
C TRP A 42 -1.62 -28.14 -0.35
N CYS A 43 -1.56 -27.11 0.50
CA CYS A 43 -2.63 -26.80 1.48
C CYS A 43 -2.76 -25.30 1.69
N TYR A 44 -3.94 -24.90 2.16
CA TYR A 44 -4.18 -23.57 2.72
C TYR A 44 -4.04 -23.64 4.23
N GLU A 45 -3.35 -22.67 4.81
CA GLU A 45 -3.22 -22.51 6.26
C GLU A 45 -3.52 -21.06 6.63
N GLU A 46 -4.02 -20.85 7.83
CA GLU A 46 -4.12 -19.52 8.41
C GLU A 46 -2.73 -19.03 8.84
N LEU A 47 -2.43 -17.77 8.55
CA LEU A 47 -1.20 -17.11 9.03
C LEU A 47 -1.28 -16.90 10.54
N ASN A 48 -0.34 -17.45 11.27
CA ASN A 48 -0.29 -17.42 12.73
C ASN A 48 1.15 -17.33 13.24
N ASP A 49 1.33 -17.25 14.55
CA ASP A 49 2.64 -17.07 15.18
C ASP A 49 3.63 -18.23 14.91
N SER A 50 3.16 -19.40 14.56
CA SER A 50 4.02 -20.56 14.28
C SER A 50 4.59 -20.57 12.85
N ASN A 51 3.93 -19.89 11.90
CA ASN A 51 4.33 -19.89 10.49
C ASN A 51 4.71 -18.49 9.93
N ILE A 52 4.57 -17.43 10.74
CA ILE A 52 4.85 -16.06 10.31
C ILE A 52 6.32 -15.85 9.89
N GLU A 53 7.27 -16.48 10.58
CA GLU A 53 8.68 -16.38 10.22
C GLU A 53 9.00 -17.11 8.89
N GLU A 54 8.33 -18.21 8.60
CA GLU A 54 8.44 -18.85 7.29
C GLU A 54 7.87 -17.93 6.19
N CYS A 55 6.76 -17.25 6.48
CA CYS A 55 6.17 -16.28 5.56
C CYS A 55 7.11 -15.08 5.30
N ARG A 56 7.76 -14.59 6.36
CA ARG A 56 8.80 -13.56 6.25
C ARG A 56 9.98 -14.02 5.38
N ASN A 57 10.44 -15.24 5.56
CA ASN A 57 11.51 -15.84 4.73
C ASN A 57 11.08 -16.01 3.26
N MET A 58 9.81 -16.35 3.01
CA MET A 58 9.24 -16.37 1.66
C MET A 58 9.33 -14.99 1.01
N THR A 59 9.05 -13.92 1.77
CA THR A 59 9.16 -12.54 1.28
C THR A 59 10.57 -12.19 0.85
N TYR A 60 11.59 -12.54 1.64
CA TYR A 60 13.01 -12.34 1.24
C TYR A 60 13.39 -13.09 -0.03
N THR A 61 12.84 -14.29 -0.21
CA THR A 61 13.05 -15.06 -1.45
C THR A 61 12.36 -14.39 -2.63
N TRP A 62 11.13 -13.92 -2.45
CA TRP A 62 10.38 -13.17 -3.47
C TRP A 62 11.13 -11.90 -3.91
N ILE A 63 11.73 -11.15 -2.97
CA ILE A 63 12.58 -9.99 -3.25
C ILE A 63 13.75 -10.37 -4.17
N LYS A 64 14.49 -11.43 -3.83
CA LYS A 64 15.62 -11.90 -4.63
C LYS A 64 15.23 -12.26 -6.05
N MET A 65 14.05 -12.84 -6.25
CA MET A 65 13.52 -13.17 -7.57
C MET A 65 13.16 -11.93 -8.40
N ARG A 66 13.01 -10.77 -7.76
CA ARG A 66 12.68 -9.48 -8.38
C ARG A 66 13.81 -8.46 -8.32
N ALA A 67 15.00 -8.84 -7.95
CA ALA A 67 16.14 -7.94 -7.72
C ALA A 67 16.43 -7.00 -8.90
N GLU A 68 16.24 -7.44 -10.15
CA GLU A 68 16.41 -6.60 -11.34
C GLU A 68 15.38 -5.47 -11.48
N LYS A 69 14.25 -5.55 -10.78
CA LYS A 69 13.17 -4.56 -10.79
C LYS A 69 13.05 -3.79 -9.48
N TRP A 70 14.02 -4.01 -8.57
CA TRP A 70 14.01 -3.40 -7.24
C TRP A 70 14.12 -1.88 -7.33
N ASN A 71 13.27 -1.17 -6.60
CA ASN A 71 13.25 0.28 -6.52
C ASN A 71 12.83 0.72 -5.10
N GLU A 72 12.88 2.02 -4.82
CA GLU A 72 12.54 2.61 -3.52
C GLU A 72 11.09 2.31 -3.11
N GLU A 73 10.14 2.29 -4.05
CA GLU A 73 8.74 1.96 -3.78
C GLU A 73 8.58 0.51 -3.27
N MET A 74 9.29 -0.44 -3.88
CA MET A 74 9.30 -1.83 -3.42
C MET A 74 9.98 -1.99 -2.06
N GLU A 75 11.00 -1.20 -1.77
CA GLU A 75 11.66 -1.17 -0.47
C GLU A 75 10.71 -0.68 0.62
N LEU A 76 9.99 0.40 0.35
CA LEU A 76 8.95 0.92 1.24
C LEU A 76 7.83 -0.11 1.46
N GLU A 77 7.31 -0.72 0.39
CA GLU A 77 6.29 -1.78 0.48
C GLU A 77 6.76 -2.93 1.38
N MET A 78 8.02 -3.32 1.28
CA MET A 78 8.57 -4.38 2.12
C MET A 78 8.71 -3.96 3.58
N SER A 79 9.10 -2.72 3.85
CA SER A 79 9.14 -2.18 5.21
C SER A 79 7.76 -2.22 5.85
N VAL A 80 6.75 -1.71 5.16
CA VAL A 80 5.35 -1.72 5.63
C VAL A 80 4.82 -3.15 5.83
N LEU A 81 5.16 -4.08 4.95
CA LEU A 81 4.80 -5.49 5.11
C LEU A 81 5.43 -6.11 6.36
N HIS A 82 6.68 -5.80 6.67
CA HIS A 82 7.33 -6.29 7.88
C HIS A 82 6.68 -5.73 9.16
N GLU A 83 6.33 -4.44 9.18
CA GLU A 83 5.54 -3.83 10.24
C GLU A 83 4.16 -4.52 10.39
N ALA A 84 3.50 -4.83 9.27
CA ALA A 84 2.23 -5.55 9.30
C ALA A 84 2.37 -6.96 9.91
N PHE A 85 3.47 -7.67 9.68
CA PHE A 85 3.75 -8.95 10.34
C PHE A 85 3.97 -8.78 11.85
N ASP A 86 4.76 -7.78 12.25
CA ASP A 86 5.13 -7.54 13.64
C ASP A 86 3.92 -7.11 14.49
N HIS A 87 3.04 -6.28 13.92
CA HIS A 87 1.88 -5.71 14.58
C HIS A 87 0.54 -6.35 14.16
N ARG A 88 0.58 -7.52 13.51
CA ARG A 88 -0.60 -8.19 12.93
C ARG A 88 -1.78 -8.28 13.89
N LYS A 89 -1.53 -8.67 15.15
CA LYS A 89 -2.58 -8.83 16.16
C LYS A 89 -3.15 -7.50 16.64
N GLU A 90 -2.30 -6.51 16.81
CA GLU A 90 -2.68 -5.16 17.25
C GLU A 90 -3.51 -4.45 16.18
N LEU A 91 -3.15 -4.66 14.90
CA LEU A 91 -3.86 -4.12 13.74
C LEU A 91 -5.10 -4.93 13.36
N GLY A 92 -5.34 -6.09 13.99
CA GLY A 92 -6.47 -6.95 13.64
C GLY A 92 -6.36 -7.61 12.26
N LEU A 93 -5.15 -7.73 11.71
CA LEU A 93 -4.91 -8.30 10.40
C LEU A 93 -5.06 -9.82 10.41
N VAL A 94 -5.78 -10.33 9.42
CA VAL A 94 -5.92 -11.77 9.15
C VAL A 94 -5.10 -12.12 7.91
N GLY A 95 -4.34 -13.20 8.00
CA GLY A 95 -3.54 -13.70 6.89
C GLY A 95 -3.86 -15.13 6.53
N GLY A 96 -3.62 -15.47 5.27
CA GLY A 96 -3.69 -16.85 4.77
C GLY A 96 -2.48 -17.15 3.90
N ILE A 97 -2.03 -18.39 3.93
CA ILE A 97 -0.87 -18.86 3.18
C ILE A 97 -1.23 -20.09 2.33
N ILE A 98 -0.52 -20.24 1.22
CA ILE A 98 -0.48 -21.48 0.46
C ILE A 98 0.88 -22.13 0.68
N ARG A 99 0.83 -23.38 1.15
CA ARG A 99 2.01 -24.23 1.23
C ARG A 99 1.97 -25.24 0.08
N LYS A 100 3.10 -25.46 -0.59
CA LYS A 100 3.29 -26.48 -1.62
C LYS A 100 4.62 -27.18 -1.41
N ALA A 101 4.64 -28.50 -1.47
CA ALA A 101 5.83 -29.32 -1.18
C ALA A 101 6.51 -28.95 0.16
N GLY A 102 5.72 -28.62 1.17
CA GLY A 102 6.19 -28.24 2.50
C GLY A 102 6.69 -26.78 2.63
N GLN A 103 6.72 -25.98 1.56
CA GLN A 103 7.17 -24.59 1.57
C GLN A 103 6.02 -23.60 1.38
N ILE A 104 6.06 -22.46 2.07
CA ILE A 104 5.15 -21.35 1.80
C ILE A 104 5.52 -20.75 0.45
N VAL A 105 4.56 -20.71 -0.47
CA VAL A 105 4.75 -20.23 -1.84
C VAL A 105 3.90 -19.00 -2.18
N ALA A 106 2.90 -18.72 -1.36
CA ALA A 106 2.05 -17.54 -1.50
C ALA A 106 1.40 -17.17 -0.18
N PHE A 107 1.05 -15.90 0.01
CA PHE A 107 0.24 -15.41 1.11
C PHE A 107 -0.61 -14.21 0.72
N SER A 108 -1.68 -13.98 1.49
CA SER A 108 -2.46 -12.74 1.50
C SER A 108 -2.70 -12.28 2.92
N ILE A 109 -2.76 -10.96 3.13
CA ILE A 109 -3.05 -10.32 4.42
C ILE A 109 -4.05 -9.20 4.18
N GLY A 110 -5.05 -9.10 5.05
CA GLY A 110 -6.05 -8.05 4.97
C GLY A 110 -6.87 -7.93 6.25
N GLU A 111 -7.91 -7.11 6.19
CA GLU A 111 -8.80 -6.83 7.31
C GLU A 111 -10.22 -6.45 6.85
N PRO A 112 -11.22 -6.45 7.74
CA PRO A 112 -12.51 -5.84 7.47
C PRO A 112 -12.37 -4.34 7.22
N LEU A 113 -12.79 -3.84 6.06
CA LEU A 113 -12.81 -2.40 5.77
C LEU A 113 -14.08 -1.75 6.35
N ASN A 114 -15.21 -2.42 6.17
CA ASN A 114 -16.53 -2.02 6.69
C ASN A 114 -17.46 -3.25 6.76
N SER A 115 -18.76 -3.03 6.95
CA SER A 115 -19.73 -4.11 7.15
C SER A 115 -19.95 -5.03 5.94
N ASP A 116 -19.57 -4.62 4.72
CA ASP A 116 -19.80 -5.39 3.49
C ASP A 116 -18.57 -5.62 2.62
N THR A 117 -17.45 -5.01 2.97
CA THR A 117 -16.21 -5.02 2.18
C THR A 117 -15.02 -5.44 3.03
N TYR A 118 -14.27 -6.41 2.54
CA TYR A 118 -12.98 -6.84 3.08
C TYR A 118 -11.85 -6.24 2.22
N VAL A 119 -10.78 -5.71 2.83
CA VAL A 119 -9.61 -5.20 2.10
C VAL A 119 -8.43 -6.16 2.18
N VAL A 120 -7.77 -6.37 1.06
CA VAL A 120 -6.54 -7.15 0.94
C VAL A 120 -5.40 -6.18 0.67
N HIS A 121 -4.56 -5.96 1.69
CA HIS A 121 -3.41 -5.06 1.63
C HIS A 121 -2.22 -5.69 0.92
N PHE A 122 -1.94 -6.96 1.23
CA PHE A 122 -0.79 -7.66 0.66
C PHE A 122 -1.21 -8.98 0.04
N GLU A 123 -0.73 -9.23 -1.16
CA GLU A 123 -0.83 -10.52 -1.84
C GLU A 123 0.47 -10.78 -2.58
N LYS A 124 1.22 -11.78 -2.15
CA LYS A 124 2.50 -12.17 -2.73
C LYS A 124 2.48 -13.66 -3.07
N ALA A 125 3.08 -14.00 -4.19
CA ALA A 125 3.30 -15.39 -4.61
C ALA A 125 4.60 -15.48 -5.41
N PHE A 126 5.24 -16.63 -5.45
CA PHE A 126 6.41 -16.82 -6.30
C PHE A 126 6.03 -16.66 -7.78
N PRO A 127 6.68 -15.75 -8.50
CA PRO A 127 6.29 -15.38 -9.87
C PRO A 127 6.53 -16.48 -10.90
N ASP A 128 7.46 -17.39 -10.65
CA ASP A 128 7.80 -18.54 -11.48
C ASP A 128 6.87 -19.74 -11.24
N MET A 129 6.08 -19.71 -10.16
CA MET A 129 5.12 -20.76 -9.84
C MET A 129 3.75 -20.47 -10.48
N GLN A 130 3.49 -21.16 -11.60
CA GLN A 130 2.26 -20.96 -12.34
C GLN A 130 1.03 -21.28 -11.49
N GLY A 131 0.12 -20.32 -11.39
CA GLY A 131 -1.15 -20.50 -10.66
C GLY A 131 -1.11 -20.10 -9.19
N ALA A 132 0.05 -19.80 -8.60
CA ALA A 132 0.16 -19.45 -7.19
C ALA A 132 -0.64 -18.16 -6.82
N TYR A 133 -0.55 -17.10 -7.62
CA TYR A 133 -1.35 -15.87 -7.39
C TYR A 133 -2.88 -16.13 -7.48
N PRO A 134 -3.42 -16.75 -8.54
CA PRO A 134 -4.85 -17.11 -8.55
C PRO A 134 -5.26 -18.04 -7.42
N MET A 135 -4.38 -18.94 -7.01
CA MET A 135 -4.64 -19.89 -5.94
C MET A 135 -4.79 -19.18 -4.60
N ILE A 136 -3.82 -18.36 -4.20
CA ILE A 136 -3.91 -17.64 -2.92
C ILE A 136 -5.09 -16.66 -2.91
N ASN A 137 -5.33 -15.96 -4.02
CA ASN A 137 -6.46 -15.05 -4.12
C ASN A 137 -7.79 -15.78 -3.87
N GLN A 138 -8.02 -16.90 -4.57
CA GLN A 138 -9.26 -17.67 -4.41
C GLN A 138 -9.39 -18.26 -3.01
N GLN A 139 -8.35 -18.90 -2.50
CA GLN A 139 -8.38 -19.56 -1.20
C GLN A 139 -8.55 -18.57 -0.05
N PHE A 140 -7.88 -17.43 -0.10
CA PHE A 140 -8.06 -16.38 0.89
C PHE A 140 -9.51 -15.86 0.91
N VAL A 141 -10.07 -15.58 -0.25
CA VAL A 141 -11.48 -15.13 -0.37
C VAL A 141 -12.47 -16.19 0.14
N LEU A 142 -12.19 -17.47 -0.11
CA LEU A 142 -13.05 -18.59 0.36
C LEU A 142 -13.03 -18.73 1.89
N HIS A 143 -11.87 -18.56 2.53
CA HIS A 143 -11.70 -18.85 3.95
C HIS A 143 -11.88 -17.61 4.85
N VAL A 144 -11.62 -16.42 4.32
CA VAL A 144 -11.57 -15.20 5.15
C VAL A 144 -12.69 -14.22 4.83
N CYS A 145 -13.14 -14.17 3.57
CA CYS A 145 -14.10 -13.16 3.14
C CYS A 145 -15.56 -13.68 3.05
N GLU A 146 -15.91 -14.79 3.72
CA GLU A 146 -17.22 -15.43 3.56
C GLU A 146 -18.39 -14.50 3.86
N ASP A 147 -18.28 -13.68 4.90
CA ASP A 147 -19.33 -12.78 5.37
C ASP A 147 -19.42 -11.46 4.61
N TYR A 148 -18.56 -11.23 3.60
CA TYR A 148 -18.48 -9.97 2.86
C TYR A 148 -19.07 -10.09 1.46
N THR A 149 -19.64 -8.98 0.99
CA THR A 149 -20.17 -8.86 -0.39
C THR A 149 -19.05 -8.53 -1.38
N TYR A 150 -18.11 -7.70 -0.94
CA TYR A 150 -17.04 -7.17 -1.76
C TYR A 150 -15.66 -7.46 -1.19
N VAL A 151 -14.69 -7.51 -2.09
CA VAL A 151 -13.26 -7.55 -1.76
C VAL A 151 -12.58 -6.39 -2.48
N ASN A 152 -12.01 -5.48 -1.69
CA ASN A 152 -11.13 -4.42 -2.16
C ASN A 152 -9.70 -4.95 -2.24
N ARG A 153 -9.04 -4.80 -3.39
CA ARG A 153 -7.64 -5.18 -3.59
C ARG A 153 -6.76 -3.98 -3.90
N GLU A 154 -7.19 -2.82 -3.43
CA GLU A 154 -6.50 -1.52 -3.53
C GLU A 154 -6.11 -1.13 -4.97
N GLU A 155 -5.25 -0.12 -5.12
CA GLU A 155 -4.83 0.47 -6.39
C GLU A 155 -3.72 -0.31 -7.10
N ASP A 156 -3.37 0.15 -8.29
CA ASP A 156 -2.26 -0.41 -9.10
C ASP A 156 -0.99 0.45 -9.11
N THR A 157 -0.97 1.57 -8.39
CA THR A 157 0.14 2.54 -8.28
C THR A 157 0.77 2.94 -9.63
N GLY A 158 0.04 2.73 -10.73
CA GLY A 158 0.53 3.02 -12.08
C GLY A 158 1.35 1.89 -12.73
N ASP A 159 1.58 0.75 -12.05
CA ASP A 159 2.26 -0.41 -12.67
C ASP A 159 1.37 -1.07 -13.74
N PRO A 160 1.80 -1.09 -15.02
CA PRO A 160 0.99 -1.66 -16.10
C PRO A 160 0.75 -3.17 -15.96
N GLY A 161 1.68 -3.89 -15.36
CA GLY A 161 1.57 -5.33 -15.12
C GLY A 161 0.54 -5.63 -14.03
N LEU A 162 0.62 -4.89 -12.92
CA LEU A 162 -0.34 -5.01 -11.82
C LEU A 162 -1.74 -4.58 -12.28
N ARG A 163 -1.85 -3.47 -13.02
CA ARG A 163 -3.10 -3.02 -13.64
C ARG A 163 -3.73 -4.10 -14.51
N LYS A 164 -2.94 -4.71 -15.41
CA LYS A 164 -3.41 -5.80 -16.26
C LYS A 164 -3.86 -7.01 -15.45
N ALA A 165 -3.11 -7.35 -14.39
CA ALA A 165 -3.46 -8.45 -13.49
C ALA A 165 -4.79 -8.18 -12.76
N LYS A 166 -4.95 -7.00 -12.14
CA LYS A 166 -6.18 -6.60 -11.44
C LYS A 166 -7.38 -6.52 -12.39
N MET A 167 -7.25 -5.87 -13.54
CA MET A 167 -8.33 -5.80 -14.56
C MET A 167 -8.74 -7.17 -15.08
N SER A 168 -7.84 -8.16 -15.10
CA SER A 168 -8.14 -9.51 -15.59
C SER A 168 -9.13 -10.30 -14.71
N TYR A 169 -9.45 -9.79 -13.51
CA TYR A 169 -10.48 -10.32 -12.64
C TYR A 169 -11.83 -9.61 -12.76
N TYR A 170 -11.94 -8.62 -13.67
CA TYR A 170 -13.18 -7.89 -13.98
C TYR A 170 -13.82 -7.26 -12.74
N PRO A 171 -13.19 -6.22 -12.16
CA PRO A 171 -13.72 -5.53 -11.00
C PRO A 171 -15.14 -5.02 -11.23
N GLU A 172 -15.98 -5.06 -10.20
CA GLU A 172 -17.33 -4.48 -10.23
C GLU A 172 -17.27 -2.96 -10.25
N ILE A 173 -16.35 -2.42 -9.42
CA ILE A 173 -16.19 -0.98 -9.23
C ILE A 173 -14.71 -0.63 -9.34
N LEU A 174 -14.41 0.43 -10.06
CA LEU A 174 -13.16 1.16 -9.93
C LEU A 174 -13.47 2.38 -9.07
N LEU A 175 -13.13 2.26 -7.77
CA LEU A 175 -13.43 3.29 -6.80
C LEU A 175 -12.47 4.45 -6.95
N LYS A 176 -12.99 5.59 -7.39
CA LYS A 176 -12.21 6.81 -7.54
C LYS A 176 -11.84 7.37 -6.18
N LYS A 177 -10.55 7.57 -5.97
CA LYS A 177 -10.02 8.30 -4.81
C LYS A 177 -9.60 9.70 -5.23
N TYR A 178 -9.72 10.62 -4.30
CA TYR A 178 -9.36 12.02 -4.51
C TYR A 178 -8.55 12.53 -3.33
N VAL A 179 -7.52 13.28 -3.62
CA VAL A 179 -6.79 14.04 -2.61
C VAL A 179 -7.39 15.44 -2.54
N ALA A 180 -7.89 15.80 -1.39
CA ALA A 180 -8.31 17.17 -1.11
C ALA A 180 -7.09 17.95 -0.60
N ILE A 181 -6.55 18.82 -1.42
CA ILE A 181 -5.46 19.71 -1.02
C ILE A 181 -6.11 21.03 -0.59
N SER A 182 -5.95 21.40 0.69
CA SER A 182 -6.34 22.73 1.15
C SER A 182 -5.52 23.77 0.38
N SER A 183 -6.18 24.77 -0.19
CA SER A 183 -5.49 25.91 -0.79
C SER A 183 -4.82 26.81 0.24
N ASP A 184 -5.13 26.57 1.51
CA ASP A 184 -4.62 27.32 2.64
C ASP A 184 -3.33 26.72 3.24
N VAL A 185 -2.91 25.54 2.78
CA VAL A 185 -1.62 24.93 3.14
C VAL A 185 -0.75 24.83 1.90
N ILE A 186 0.40 25.47 1.94
CA ILE A 186 1.37 25.51 0.84
C ILE A 186 2.77 25.14 1.35
N PHE A 187 3.60 24.58 0.48
CA PHE A 187 5.04 24.57 0.72
C PHE A 187 5.58 25.98 0.60
N ALA A 188 6.43 26.36 1.55
CA ALA A 188 7.00 27.70 1.58
C ALA A 188 8.09 27.85 0.51
N ASP A 189 8.04 28.94 -0.23
CA ASP A 189 9.11 29.41 -1.06
C ASP A 189 9.96 30.40 -0.25
N LYS A 190 11.26 30.14 -0.08
CA LYS A 190 12.14 30.92 0.78
C LYS A 190 12.31 32.38 0.34
N ASP A 191 12.17 32.65 -0.94
CA ASP A 191 12.31 33.99 -1.47
C ASP A 191 10.96 34.72 -1.45
N ARG A 192 9.90 34.03 -1.85
CA ARG A 192 8.55 34.61 -1.93
C ARG A 192 7.92 34.83 -0.56
N ASN A 193 8.11 33.90 0.37
CA ASN A 193 7.46 33.93 1.67
C ASN A 193 8.39 34.41 2.81
N ARG A 194 9.60 34.88 2.48
CA ARG A 194 10.61 35.26 3.48
C ARG A 194 10.09 36.22 4.55
N GLU A 195 9.43 37.29 4.15
CA GLU A 195 8.92 38.33 5.07
C GLU A 195 7.83 37.76 6.02
N GLU A 196 6.95 36.92 5.50
CA GLU A 196 5.89 36.31 6.30
C GLU A 196 6.45 35.28 7.29
N ILE A 197 7.45 34.51 6.87
CA ILE A 197 8.14 33.55 7.74
C ILE A 197 8.88 34.29 8.86
N HIS A 198 9.60 35.36 8.56
CA HIS A 198 10.24 36.21 9.57
C HIS A 198 9.25 36.70 10.60
N LYS A 199 8.13 37.26 10.16
CA LYS A 199 7.09 37.78 11.05
C LYS A 199 6.50 36.72 11.98
N ILE A 200 6.22 35.51 11.45
CA ILE A 200 5.70 34.40 12.24
C ILE A 200 6.76 33.94 13.23
N TRP A 201 8.00 33.79 12.77
CA TRP A 201 9.11 33.31 13.58
C TRP A 201 9.42 34.25 14.76
N GLU A 202 9.57 35.54 14.48
CA GLU A 202 9.76 36.58 15.49
C GLU A 202 8.61 36.61 16.50
N THR A 203 7.38 36.52 16.03
CA THR A 203 6.18 36.54 16.89
C THR A 203 6.11 35.32 17.80
N CYS A 204 6.49 34.14 17.31
CA CYS A 204 6.34 32.87 18.04
C CYS A 204 7.55 32.53 18.91
N PHE A 205 8.75 32.88 18.47
CA PHE A 205 10.01 32.44 19.10
C PHE A 205 10.86 33.58 19.61
N GLY A 206 10.68 34.79 19.08
CA GLY A 206 11.45 35.99 19.49
C GLY A 206 12.92 35.95 19.07
N ASP A 207 13.26 35.11 18.09
CA ASP A 207 14.62 34.98 17.59
C ASP A 207 15.05 36.19 16.75
N GLU A 208 16.36 36.47 16.71
CA GLU A 208 16.94 37.52 15.91
C GLU A 208 16.83 37.20 14.40
N ALA A 209 16.64 38.25 13.58
CA ALA A 209 16.46 38.11 12.13
C ALA A 209 17.60 37.33 11.45
N GLU A 210 18.85 37.52 11.93
CA GLU A 210 20.02 36.83 11.38
C GLU A 210 19.94 35.31 11.55
N LEU A 211 19.34 34.82 12.63
CA LEU A 211 19.14 33.40 12.86
C LEU A 211 18.08 32.80 11.91
N VAL A 212 17.00 33.55 11.69
CA VAL A 212 15.95 33.16 10.74
C VAL A 212 16.50 33.14 9.31
N ASP A 213 17.26 34.15 8.91
CA ASP A 213 17.93 34.21 7.61
C ASP A 213 18.91 33.05 7.42
N PHE A 214 19.71 32.74 8.44
CA PHE A 214 20.60 31.59 8.39
C PHE A 214 19.83 30.29 8.16
N TYR A 215 18.70 30.12 8.86
CA TYR A 215 17.85 28.93 8.69
C TYR A 215 17.31 28.85 7.26
N LEU A 216 16.70 29.92 6.76
CA LEU A 216 16.11 29.98 5.42
C LEU A 216 17.15 29.72 4.33
N ASP A 217 18.35 30.24 4.48
CA ASP A 217 19.41 30.11 3.48
C ASP A 217 20.14 28.77 3.51
N LYS A 218 20.22 28.12 4.68
CA LYS A 218 21.06 26.93 4.89
C LYS A 218 20.31 25.65 5.17
N ARG A 219 19.08 25.72 5.61
CA ARG A 219 18.31 24.57 6.09
C ARG A 219 16.99 24.36 5.37
N MET A 220 16.39 25.44 4.86
CA MET A 220 15.14 25.35 4.16
C MET A 220 15.34 24.80 2.75
N THR A 221 14.47 23.84 2.39
CA THR A 221 14.33 23.28 1.04
C THR A 221 12.89 23.51 0.56
N GLU A 222 12.59 23.22 -0.71
CA GLU A 222 11.28 23.45 -1.31
C GLU A 222 10.16 22.59 -0.68
N ASP A 223 10.52 21.52 0.07
CA ASP A 223 9.62 20.53 0.59
C ASP A 223 9.67 20.34 2.13
N ASN A 224 10.49 21.11 2.85
CA ASN A 224 10.66 20.95 4.28
C ASN A 224 10.04 22.03 5.16
N MET A 225 9.25 22.94 4.59
CA MET A 225 8.49 23.93 5.34
C MET A 225 7.08 24.09 4.74
N LEU A 226 6.06 23.97 5.59
CA LEU A 226 4.67 24.23 5.25
C LEU A 226 4.22 25.55 5.86
N LEU A 227 3.42 26.31 5.11
CA LEU A 227 2.71 27.49 5.58
C LEU A 227 1.22 27.21 5.56
N ILE A 228 0.53 27.61 6.62
CA ILE A 228 -0.94 27.73 6.63
C ILE A 228 -1.26 29.20 6.32
N CYS A 229 -2.03 29.39 5.26
CA CYS A 229 -2.40 30.74 4.81
C CYS A 229 -3.90 31.00 5.09
N GLN A 230 -4.21 32.20 5.52
CA GLN A 230 -5.57 32.72 5.63
C GLN A 230 -5.65 34.04 4.81
N ASP A 231 -6.64 34.12 3.93
CA ASP A 231 -6.82 35.27 3.02
C ASP A 231 -5.58 35.63 2.22
N GLY A 232 -4.79 34.61 1.85
CA GLY A 232 -3.54 34.75 1.06
C GLY A 232 -2.30 35.14 1.87
N HIS A 233 -2.38 35.23 3.19
CA HIS A 233 -1.29 35.54 4.10
C HIS A 233 -0.93 34.34 4.98
N ALA A 234 0.35 34.08 5.19
CA ALA A 234 0.80 33.04 6.08
C ALA A 234 0.49 33.41 7.56
N VAL A 235 -0.23 32.52 8.25
CA VAL A 235 -0.62 32.69 9.66
C VAL A 235 0.01 31.67 10.59
N SER A 236 0.58 30.59 10.05
CA SER A 236 1.30 29.58 10.81
C SER A 236 2.30 28.86 9.90
N MET A 237 3.32 28.27 10.49
CA MET A 237 4.32 27.49 9.77
C MET A 237 4.69 26.22 10.52
N ALA A 238 5.14 25.21 9.79
CA ALA A 238 5.77 24.02 10.30
C ALA A 238 7.01 23.68 9.46
N SER A 239 8.13 23.41 10.12
CA SER A 239 9.36 23.01 9.48
C SER A 239 9.74 21.59 9.86
N PHE A 240 10.16 20.79 8.89
CA PHE A 240 10.61 19.42 9.05
C PHE A 240 12.11 19.35 8.86
N LEU A 241 12.83 18.89 9.88
CA LEU A 241 14.27 18.69 9.80
C LEU A 241 14.56 17.19 9.86
N ASP A 242 15.30 16.70 8.86
CA ASP A 242 15.90 15.37 8.95
C ASP A 242 16.99 15.39 10.03
N ILE A 243 16.67 14.85 11.18
CA ILE A 243 17.64 14.63 12.25
C ILE A 243 18.29 13.28 12.02
N ASN A 244 19.36 13.26 11.25
CA ASN A 244 20.27 12.13 11.23
C ASN A 244 21.00 12.06 12.58
N VAL A 245 20.45 11.32 13.52
CA VAL A 245 21.18 10.92 14.75
C VAL A 245 22.21 9.90 14.32
N ARG A 246 23.48 10.31 14.25
CA ARG A 246 24.63 9.42 14.08
C ARG A 246 25.01 8.78 15.41
#